data_ace04700c97c2fa6abad3acf2ca1fc62
#
_entry.id   ace04700c97c2fa6abad3acf2ca1fc62
#
_cell.length_a   1.000
_cell.length_b   1.000
_cell.length_c   1.000
_cell.angle_alpha   90.00
_cell.angle_beta   90.00
_cell.angle_gamma   90.00
#
_symmetry.space_group_name_H-M   'P 1'
#
loop_
_entity.id
_entity.type
_entity.pdbx_description
1 polymer ?
#
loop_
_entity_poly.entity_id
_entity_poly.type
_entity_poly.pdbx_seq_one_letter_code
_entity_poly.pdbx_strand_id
1 'polypeptide(L)'
;MKTLLSLLTILSLMFLSCSASSVESDEDNKIADRPITPKEMQRMMGRGFDVQWAEFSKKIELYGEDEVKAIKQKGFNTARIRTKLSADEKLFQVLDRCINDCLNNGIIPVLAYNALDYELNPNEMTLAECAEWWKKIAEHYAHSSHRLVFNLNIEWSDVAGKDYEAINLYNQTMADIIRQSNPTRILILSPAKLSSPAYLDQMVIPTSCGDYVMAEWHLYAAGPSKDPNSKKYWLTGTEEEMQNIRDIINLGVEWQERTGIPTWVGAWMPGNYNKGDDYTVEEQCVFASFMKSELERHDLPWAVNSLDKFYDIYNNCWYDDMLALIDVLAK
;
A
#
# COMPACT_ATOMS: atom_id res chain seq x y z
N MET A 1 30.71 -78.97 26.41
CA MET A 1 31.17 -78.67 25.02
C MET A 1 30.79 -77.26 24.68
N LYS A 2 31.70 -76.49 24.34
CA LYS A 2 31.92 -75.07 24.15
C LYS A 2 30.70 -74.22 23.85
N THR A 3 30.34 -73.33 24.75
CA THR A 3 29.45 -72.17 24.67
C THR A 3 30.20 -70.97 24.10
N LEU A 4 29.69 -70.33 23.06
CA LEU A 4 30.20 -69.08 22.53
C LEU A 4 29.28 -67.93 22.98
N LEU A 5 29.87 -67.03 23.77
CA LEU A 5 29.28 -65.77 24.20
C LEU A 5 29.41 -64.75 23.05
N SER A 6 28.30 -64.15 22.60
CA SER A 6 28.31 -63.03 21.66
C SER A 6 28.04 -61.75 22.43
N LEU A 7 29.01 -60.82 22.42
CA LEU A 7 28.91 -59.48 22.98
C LEU A 7 28.18 -58.57 21.98
N LEU A 8 27.02 -58.03 22.36
CA LEU A 8 26.35 -56.95 21.62
C LEU A 8 26.85 -55.60 22.14
N THR A 9 27.57 -54.87 21.29
CA THR A 9 27.96 -53.49 21.56
C THR A 9 26.85 -52.57 21.05
N ILE A 10 26.20 -51.84 21.96
CA ILE A 10 25.20 -50.81 21.64
C ILE A 10 25.95 -49.52 21.37
N LEU A 11 25.95 -49.06 20.10
CA LEU A 11 26.49 -47.78 19.69
C LEU A 11 25.41 -46.71 19.84
N SER A 12 25.55 -45.85 20.85
CA SER A 12 24.65 -44.72 21.12
C SER A 12 25.01 -43.59 20.18
N LEU A 13 24.19 -43.35 19.14
CA LEU A 13 24.28 -42.14 18.31
C LEU A 13 23.63 -40.98 19.06
N MET A 14 24.46 -40.07 19.56
CA MET A 14 24.02 -38.75 19.98
C MET A 14 23.73 -37.90 18.71
N PHE A 15 22.48 -37.61 18.47
CA PHE A 15 22.09 -36.57 17.53
C PHE A 15 22.39 -35.21 18.18
N LEU A 16 23.40 -34.50 17.69
CA LEU A 16 23.54 -33.07 17.92
C LEU A 16 22.46 -32.37 17.09
N SER A 17 21.44 -31.92 17.77
CA SER A 17 20.52 -30.94 17.24
C SER A 17 21.22 -29.59 17.13
N CYS A 18 21.74 -29.25 15.96
CA CYS A 18 22.17 -27.88 15.65
C CYS A 18 20.95 -27.05 15.40
N SER A 19 20.57 -26.20 16.34
CA SER A 19 19.56 -25.18 16.17
C SER A 19 20.08 -24.15 15.15
N ALA A 20 19.57 -24.23 13.92
CA ALA A 20 19.70 -23.17 12.91
C ALA A 20 18.68 -22.08 13.22
N SER A 21 18.99 -21.18 14.14
CA SER A 21 18.21 -19.97 14.40
C SER A 21 19.20 -18.83 14.62
N SER A 22 19.60 -18.16 13.55
CA SER A 22 20.18 -16.79 13.62
C SER A 22 20.70 -16.21 12.28
N VAL A 23 20.38 -16.83 11.13
CA VAL A 23 20.88 -16.32 9.84
C VAL A 23 19.84 -15.47 9.10
N GLU A 24 18.55 -15.66 9.35
CA GLU A 24 17.49 -14.87 8.68
C GLU A 24 17.40 -13.41 9.16
N SER A 25 17.75 -13.12 10.42
CA SER A 25 17.65 -11.75 10.95
C SER A 25 18.73 -10.79 10.44
N ASP A 26 19.90 -11.29 10.03
CA ASP A 26 21.01 -10.45 9.58
C ASP A 26 20.91 -10.08 8.08
N GLU A 27 20.31 -10.91 7.24
CA GLU A 27 20.10 -10.58 5.84
C GLU A 27 18.95 -9.60 5.65
N ASP A 28 17.85 -9.75 6.39
CA ASP A 28 16.71 -8.80 6.37
C ASP A 28 17.13 -7.41 6.90
N ASN A 29 17.98 -7.34 7.90
CA ASN A 29 18.52 -6.08 8.41
C ASN A 29 19.48 -5.40 7.42
N LYS A 30 20.27 -6.16 6.65
CA LYS A 30 21.15 -5.60 5.62
C LYS A 30 20.39 -5.02 4.43
N ILE A 31 19.21 -5.58 4.09
CA ILE A 31 18.34 -5.03 3.05
C ILE A 31 17.72 -3.71 3.49
N ALA A 32 17.48 -3.51 4.79
CA ALA A 32 16.89 -2.28 5.33
C ALA A 32 17.82 -1.05 5.23
N ASP A 33 19.13 -1.24 5.18
CA ASP A 33 20.13 -0.16 5.23
C ASP A 33 20.61 0.30 3.85
N ARG A 34 20.14 -0.29 2.76
CA ARG A 34 20.48 0.14 1.40
C ARG A 34 19.27 0.69 0.66
N PRO A 35 19.49 1.57 -0.33
CA PRO A 35 18.43 1.96 -1.25
C PRO A 35 17.75 0.74 -1.90
N ILE A 36 16.43 0.75 -1.94
CA ILE A 36 15.61 -0.29 -2.56
C ILE A 36 15.17 0.22 -3.92
N THR A 37 15.38 -0.55 -4.98
CA THR A 37 14.91 -0.16 -6.31
C THR A 37 13.38 -0.24 -6.40
N PRO A 38 12.72 0.56 -7.26
CA PRO A 38 11.26 0.50 -7.42
C PRO A 38 10.74 -0.89 -7.76
N LYS A 39 11.49 -1.67 -8.56
CA LYS A 39 11.10 -3.02 -8.92
C LYS A 39 11.24 -4.01 -7.75
N GLU A 40 12.22 -3.82 -6.87
CA GLU A 40 12.31 -4.59 -5.62
C GLU A 40 11.17 -4.21 -4.69
N MET A 41 10.91 -2.91 -4.53
CA MET A 41 9.80 -2.42 -3.70
C MET A 41 8.46 -2.95 -4.21
N GLN A 42 8.20 -2.92 -5.50
CA GLN A 42 6.99 -3.48 -6.09
C GLN A 42 6.76 -4.93 -5.66
N ARG A 43 7.80 -5.77 -5.71
CA ARG A 43 7.70 -7.17 -5.27
C ARG A 43 7.49 -7.32 -3.76
N MET A 44 8.12 -6.44 -2.97
CA MET A 44 8.02 -6.48 -1.50
C MET A 44 6.65 -6.04 -1.00
N MET A 45 6.00 -5.09 -1.68
CA MET A 45 4.71 -4.53 -1.26
C MET A 45 3.59 -5.56 -1.26
N GLY A 46 3.54 -6.48 -2.23
CA GLY A 46 2.58 -7.57 -2.25
C GLY A 46 1.13 -7.10 -2.05
N ARG A 47 0.47 -7.64 -1.03
CA ARG A 47 -0.93 -7.35 -0.66
C ARG A 47 -0.97 -6.42 0.54
N GLY A 48 -1.95 -5.51 0.60
CA GLY A 48 -2.02 -4.55 1.70
C GLY A 48 -3.39 -3.96 1.95
N PHE A 49 -3.38 -3.01 2.88
CA PHE A 49 -4.55 -2.21 3.24
C PHE A 49 -4.21 -0.72 3.27
N ASP A 50 -5.20 0.09 2.93
CA ASP A 50 -5.28 1.47 3.39
C ASP A 50 -5.66 1.48 4.86
N VAL A 51 -4.98 2.31 5.65
CA VAL A 51 -5.21 2.42 7.09
C VAL A 51 -5.38 3.88 7.50
N GLN A 52 -6.31 4.14 8.41
CA GLN A 52 -6.67 5.49 8.86
C GLN A 52 -6.00 5.87 10.19
N TRP A 53 -4.92 5.20 10.58
CA TRP A 53 -4.29 5.34 11.89
C TRP A 53 -3.86 6.76 12.25
N ALA A 54 -3.48 7.55 11.25
CA ALA A 54 -3.03 8.94 11.39
C ALA A 54 -3.93 9.96 10.66
N GLU A 55 -5.16 9.57 10.27
CA GLU A 55 -6.02 10.44 9.46
C GLU A 55 -6.95 11.33 10.30
N PHE A 56 -7.40 10.82 11.46
CA PHE A 56 -8.34 11.50 12.35
C PHE A 56 -7.91 11.38 13.81
N SER A 57 -8.12 12.43 14.62
CA SER A 57 -7.72 12.45 16.02
C SER A 57 -8.25 11.25 16.82
N LYS A 58 -9.50 10.82 16.59
CA LYS A 58 -10.08 9.65 17.25
C LYS A 58 -9.35 8.34 16.88
N LYS A 59 -8.91 8.19 15.62
CA LYS A 59 -8.17 7.00 15.19
C LYS A 59 -6.77 6.96 15.81
N ILE A 60 -6.12 8.12 15.95
CA ILE A 60 -4.83 8.25 16.62
C ILE A 60 -4.88 7.73 18.07
N GLU A 61 -5.96 8.05 18.80
CA GLU A 61 -6.15 7.63 20.18
C GLU A 61 -6.37 6.12 20.33
N LEU A 62 -6.93 5.49 19.30
CA LEU A 62 -7.27 4.07 19.30
C LEU A 62 -6.16 3.19 18.71
N TYR A 63 -5.24 3.76 17.95
CA TYR A 63 -4.19 2.99 17.27
C TYR A 63 -3.35 2.17 18.25
N GLY A 64 -3.15 0.91 17.91
CA GLY A 64 -2.26 -0.02 18.59
C GLY A 64 -1.54 -0.97 17.62
N GLU A 65 -0.39 -1.48 18.02
CA GLU A 65 0.44 -2.41 17.24
C GLU A 65 -0.31 -3.71 16.88
N ASP A 66 -1.36 -4.06 17.62
CA ASP A 66 -2.14 -5.27 17.39
C ASP A 66 -2.80 -5.30 16.01
N GLU A 67 -3.17 -4.14 15.45
CA GLU A 67 -3.67 -4.03 14.08
C GLU A 67 -2.59 -4.43 13.06
N VAL A 68 -1.36 -3.96 13.25
CA VAL A 68 -0.22 -4.31 12.38
C VAL A 68 0.06 -5.81 12.44
N LYS A 69 0.06 -6.38 13.65
CA LYS A 69 0.23 -7.83 13.86
C LYS A 69 -0.88 -8.65 13.21
N ALA A 70 -2.14 -8.18 13.32
CA ALA A 70 -3.28 -8.86 12.69
C ALA A 70 -3.17 -8.87 11.16
N ILE A 71 -2.77 -7.74 10.55
CA ILE A 71 -2.49 -7.62 9.12
C ILE A 71 -1.39 -8.62 8.73
N LYS A 72 -0.28 -8.63 9.46
CA LYS A 72 0.86 -9.52 9.18
C LYS A 72 0.51 -10.99 9.32
N GLN A 73 -0.21 -11.37 10.37
CA GLN A 73 -0.64 -12.75 10.61
C GLN A 73 -1.54 -13.29 9.50
N LYS A 74 -2.31 -12.43 8.84
CA LYS A 74 -3.11 -12.80 7.66
C LYS A 74 -2.30 -12.85 6.36
N GLY A 75 -1.00 -12.51 6.38
CA GLY A 75 -0.11 -12.61 5.22
C GLY A 75 -0.06 -11.35 4.34
N PHE A 76 -0.55 -10.23 4.82
CA PHE A 76 -0.40 -8.96 4.12
C PHE A 76 0.98 -8.34 4.37
N ASN A 77 1.44 -7.50 3.45
CA ASN A 77 2.80 -6.98 3.40
C ASN A 77 2.89 -5.46 3.47
N THR A 78 1.79 -4.73 3.18
CA THR A 78 1.80 -3.27 3.04
C THR A 78 0.67 -2.63 3.83
N ALA A 79 0.96 -1.48 4.45
CA ALA A 79 -0.02 -0.59 5.04
C ALA A 79 0.17 0.83 4.51
N ARG A 80 -0.83 1.39 3.79
CA ARG A 80 -0.84 2.80 3.41
C ARG A 80 -1.42 3.64 4.53
N ILE A 81 -0.55 4.32 5.26
CA ILE A 81 -0.86 5.19 6.38
C ILE A 81 -1.28 6.55 5.83
N ARG A 82 -2.58 6.82 5.83
CA ARG A 82 -3.15 8.06 5.30
C ARG A 82 -3.16 9.15 6.36
N THR A 83 -2.86 10.38 5.97
CA THR A 83 -2.99 11.55 6.82
C THR A 83 -3.33 12.82 6.03
N LYS A 84 -4.03 13.75 6.69
CA LYS A 84 -4.30 15.12 6.25
C LYS A 84 -4.04 16.13 7.35
N LEU A 85 -3.42 15.68 8.45
CA LEU A 85 -3.15 16.49 9.62
C LEU A 85 -1.89 17.33 9.40
N SER A 86 -1.80 18.45 10.12
CA SER A 86 -0.61 19.31 10.09
C SER A 86 0.64 18.57 10.58
N ALA A 87 1.78 18.81 9.92
CA ALA A 87 3.07 18.25 10.33
C ALA A 87 3.58 18.95 11.59
N ASP A 88 3.07 18.52 12.74
CA ASP A 88 3.43 18.98 14.08
C ASP A 88 3.87 17.81 14.96
N GLU A 89 4.29 18.11 16.19
CA GLU A 89 4.78 17.12 17.15
C GLU A 89 3.79 15.97 17.39
N LYS A 90 2.48 16.28 17.43
CA LYS A 90 1.44 15.27 17.65
C LYS A 90 1.35 14.29 16.48
N LEU A 91 1.45 14.80 15.25
CA LEU A 91 1.46 13.94 14.06
C LEU A 91 2.72 13.08 14.03
N PHE A 92 3.91 13.66 14.32
CA PHE A 92 5.14 12.89 14.34
C PHE A 92 5.10 11.75 15.36
N GLN A 93 4.60 11.99 16.57
CA GLN A 93 4.46 10.95 17.60
C GLN A 93 3.63 9.75 17.13
N VAL A 94 2.54 9.98 16.41
CA VAL A 94 1.71 8.86 15.90
C VAL A 94 2.34 8.21 14.68
N LEU A 95 2.88 8.99 13.75
CA LEU A 95 3.52 8.44 12.55
C LEU A 95 4.75 7.60 12.91
N ASP A 96 5.57 8.05 13.87
CA ASP A 96 6.72 7.30 14.36
C ASP A 96 6.30 5.93 14.92
N ARG A 97 5.21 5.88 15.69
CA ARG A 97 4.66 4.60 16.18
C ARG A 97 4.20 3.73 15.03
N CYS A 98 3.31 4.23 14.17
CA CYS A 98 2.75 3.46 13.06
C CYS A 98 3.83 2.91 12.12
N ILE A 99 4.80 3.75 11.76
CA ILE A 99 5.90 3.38 10.85
C ILE A 99 6.83 2.36 11.50
N ASN A 100 7.23 2.59 12.76
CA ASN A 100 8.10 1.66 13.47
C ASN A 100 7.42 0.31 13.71
N ASP A 101 6.15 0.30 14.09
CA ASP A 101 5.39 -0.94 14.30
C ASP A 101 5.27 -1.73 12.97
N CYS A 102 5.01 -1.04 11.85
CA CYS A 102 5.04 -1.68 10.53
C CYS A 102 6.41 -2.30 10.23
N LEU A 103 7.49 -1.52 10.34
CA LEU A 103 8.84 -1.98 10.03
C LEU A 103 9.28 -3.15 10.92
N ASN A 104 8.99 -3.09 12.22
CA ASN A 104 9.30 -4.14 13.19
C ASN A 104 8.53 -5.44 12.94
N ASN A 105 7.33 -5.36 12.37
CA ASN A 105 6.51 -6.52 12.02
C ASN A 105 6.67 -6.95 10.54
N GLY A 106 7.63 -6.38 9.80
CA GLY A 106 7.88 -6.73 8.41
C GLY A 106 6.76 -6.34 7.45
N ILE A 107 6.07 -5.24 7.75
CA ILE A 107 5.09 -4.56 6.88
C ILE A 107 5.78 -3.37 6.23
N ILE A 108 5.53 -3.12 4.97
CA ILE A 108 5.98 -1.94 4.23
C ILE A 108 5.06 -0.76 4.55
N PRO A 109 5.52 0.28 5.28
CA PRO A 109 4.72 1.47 5.50
C PRO A 109 4.77 2.39 4.26
N VAL A 110 3.61 2.77 3.75
CA VAL A 110 3.46 3.81 2.72
C VAL A 110 2.82 5.02 3.39
N LEU A 111 3.60 6.06 3.65
CA LEU A 111 3.07 7.31 4.18
C LEU A 111 2.43 8.10 3.04
N ALA A 112 1.13 8.32 3.12
CA ALA A 112 0.34 8.96 2.09
C ALA A 112 -0.31 10.25 2.60
N TYR A 113 -0.03 11.35 1.92
CA TYR A 113 -0.63 12.64 2.23
C TYR A 113 -1.92 12.86 1.44
N ASN A 114 -2.92 13.45 2.07
CA ASN A 114 -4.11 13.96 1.41
C ASN A 114 -4.02 15.49 1.38
N ALA A 115 -3.63 16.03 0.23
CA ALA A 115 -3.44 17.46 -0.01
C ALA A 115 -4.78 18.18 -0.27
N LEU A 116 -5.78 17.97 0.61
CA LEU A 116 -7.16 18.39 0.39
C LEU A 116 -7.31 19.87 0.05
N ASP A 117 -6.56 20.75 0.73
CA ASP A 117 -6.67 22.20 0.50
C ASP A 117 -6.14 22.57 -0.89
N TYR A 118 -5.06 21.95 -1.35
CA TYR A 118 -4.58 22.10 -2.72
C TYR A 118 -5.53 21.47 -3.75
N GLU A 119 -6.09 20.31 -3.45
CA GLU A 119 -7.09 19.68 -4.35
C GLU A 119 -8.29 20.56 -4.60
N LEU A 120 -8.81 21.20 -3.55
CA LEU A 120 -10.00 22.06 -3.65
C LEU A 120 -9.69 23.41 -4.31
N ASN A 121 -8.48 23.93 -4.10
CA ASN A 121 -8.09 25.27 -4.58
C ASN A 121 -6.58 25.30 -4.94
N PRO A 122 -6.19 24.73 -6.08
CA PRO A 122 -4.79 24.71 -6.50
C PRO A 122 -4.29 26.14 -6.82
N ASN A 123 -3.39 26.65 -5.98
CA ASN A 123 -2.75 27.95 -6.11
C ASN A 123 -1.39 27.97 -5.39
N GLU A 124 -0.64 29.06 -5.53
CA GLU A 124 0.71 29.20 -4.95
C GLU A 124 0.72 29.05 -3.42
N MET A 125 -0.30 29.52 -2.71
CA MET A 125 -0.37 29.47 -1.25
C MET A 125 -0.57 28.02 -0.78
N THR A 126 -1.57 27.33 -1.32
CA THR A 126 -1.84 25.93 -0.95
C THR A 126 -0.74 24.97 -1.41
N LEU A 127 -0.05 25.29 -2.51
CA LEU A 127 1.15 24.58 -2.95
C LEU A 127 2.29 24.75 -1.94
N ALA A 128 2.51 25.99 -1.46
CA ALA A 128 3.55 26.27 -0.47
C ALA A 128 3.28 25.60 0.89
N GLU A 129 2.02 25.50 1.30
CA GLU A 129 1.62 24.77 2.52
C GLU A 129 1.93 23.27 2.39
N CYS A 130 1.62 22.65 1.26
CA CYS A 130 2.00 21.27 0.98
C CYS A 130 3.51 21.07 0.94
N ALA A 131 4.24 22.03 0.35
CA ALA A 131 5.69 22.03 0.29
C ALA A 131 6.34 22.07 1.68
N GLU A 132 5.86 22.93 2.56
CA GLU A 132 6.32 23.00 3.94
C GLU A 132 6.00 21.73 4.73
N TRP A 133 4.81 21.13 4.49
CA TRP A 133 4.44 19.86 5.07
C TRP A 133 5.40 18.74 4.67
N TRP A 134 5.63 18.57 3.37
CA TRP A 134 6.55 17.54 2.86
C TRP A 134 8.00 17.78 3.28
N LYS A 135 8.43 19.04 3.37
CA LYS A 135 9.76 19.37 3.88
C LYS A 135 9.96 18.84 5.30
N LYS A 136 9.04 19.13 6.20
CA LYS A 136 9.10 18.65 7.61
C LYS A 136 9.11 17.12 7.69
N ILE A 137 8.23 16.46 6.93
CA ILE A 137 8.17 14.99 6.87
C ILE A 137 9.49 14.43 6.31
N ALA A 138 9.97 14.97 5.21
CA ALA A 138 11.19 14.47 4.58
C ALA A 138 12.43 14.64 5.49
N GLU A 139 12.56 15.78 6.15
CA GLU A 139 13.64 16.04 7.11
C GLU A 139 13.56 15.08 8.31
N HIS A 140 12.36 14.87 8.88
CA HIS A 140 12.15 13.98 10.02
C HIS A 140 12.50 12.52 9.69
N TYR A 141 12.14 12.04 8.50
CA TYR A 141 12.38 10.66 8.07
C TYR A 141 13.62 10.46 7.19
N ALA A 142 14.55 11.43 7.14
CA ALA A 142 15.74 11.38 6.30
C ALA A 142 16.63 10.15 6.55
N HIS A 143 16.66 9.67 7.79
CA HIS A 143 17.46 8.51 8.23
C HIS A 143 16.63 7.25 8.52
N SER A 144 15.36 7.26 8.16
CA SER A 144 14.49 6.11 8.33
C SER A 144 14.76 5.05 7.26
N SER A 145 14.41 3.81 7.57
CA SER A 145 14.56 2.67 6.66
C SER A 145 14.07 2.99 5.24
N HIS A 146 14.79 2.48 4.23
CA HIS A 146 14.38 2.57 2.82
C HIS A 146 13.09 1.80 2.51
N ARG A 147 12.60 0.99 3.44
CA ARG A 147 11.27 0.36 3.36
C ARG A 147 10.11 1.36 3.53
N LEU A 148 10.33 2.51 4.18
CA LEU A 148 9.34 3.57 4.22
C LEU A 148 9.19 4.19 2.83
N VAL A 149 7.98 4.25 2.31
CA VAL A 149 7.65 4.81 1.00
C VAL A 149 6.80 6.07 1.18
N PHE A 150 6.99 7.08 0.33
CA PHE A 150 6.17 8.29 0.33
C PHE A 150 5.23 8.30 -0.87
N ASN A 151 3.94 8.40 -0.61
CA ASN A 151 2.90 8.62 -1.62
C ASN A 151 2.51 10.09 -1.58
N LEU A 152 2.85 10.85 -2.62
CA LEU A 152 2.83 12.32 -2.59
C LEU A 152 1.43 12.90 -2.42
N ASN A 153 0.43 12.29 -3.04
CA ASN A 153 -0.99 12.53 -2.77
C ASN A 153 -1.76 11.24 -3.00
N ILE A 154 -2.72 10.95 -2.12
CA ILE A 154 -3.47 9.69 -2.15
C ILE A 154 -4.26 9.52 -3.44
N GLU A 155 -4.94 10.56 -3.87
CA GLU A 155 -5.88 10.53 -4.99
C GLU A 155 -6.17 11.95 -5.45
N TRP A 156 -6.18 12.19 -6.74
CA TRP A 156 -6.56 13.49 -7.30
C TRP A 156 -8.05 13.52 -7.65
N SER A 157 -8.80 14.20 -6.83
CA SER A 157 -10.23 14.45 -7.00
C SER A 157 -10.50 15.93 -7.24
N ASP A 158 -11.75 16.34 -7.19
CA ASP A 158 -12.24 17.72 -7.21
C ASP A 158 -11.61 18.61 -8.29
N VAL A 159 -11.11 19.80 -7.94
CA VAL A 159 -10.61 20.81 -8.88
C VAL A 159 -9.28 20.39 -9.46
N ALA A 160 -8.29 20.10 -8.61
CA ALA A 160 -6.98 19.69 -9.05
C ALA A 160 -7.02 18.39 -9.88
N GLY A 161 -7.91 17.45 -9.54
CA GLY A 161 -8.08 16.20 -10.29
C GLY A 161 -8.52 16.37 -11.75
N LYS A 162 -8.86 17.59 -12.18
CA LYS A 162 -9.20 17.95 -13.57
C LYS A 162 -8.12 18.77 -14.26
N ASP A 163 -7.07 19.14 -13.53
CA ASP A 163 -5.98 20.01 -13.98
C ASP A 163 -4.63 19.30 -13.91
N TYR A 164 -4.16 18.81 -15.05
CA TYR A 164 -2.89 18.10 -15.14
C TYR A 164 -1.68 18.99 -14.86
N GLU A 165 -1.77 20.29 -15.21
CA GLU A 165 -0.68 21.24 -14.97
C GLU A 165 -0.51 21.44 -13.47
N ALA A 166 -1.62 21.58 -12.73
CA ALA A 166 -1.61 21.67 -11.28
C ALA A 166 -1.03 20.41 -10.62
N ILE A 167 -1.46 19.22 -11.07
CA ILE A 167 -0.92 17.94 -10.56
C ILE A 167 0.58 17.82 -10.84
N ASN A 168 1.01 18.11 -12.07
CA ASN A 168 2.42 18.01 -12.46
C ASN A 168 3.28 19.03 -11.73
N LEU A 169 2.77 20.25 -11.51
CA LEU A 169 3.44 21.26 -10.69
C LEU A 169 3.61 20.82 -9.24
N TYR A 170 2.55 20.24 -8.66
CA TYR A 170 2.61 19.66 -7.31
C TYR A 170 3.67 18.55 -7.23
N ASN A 171 3.59 17.56 -8.12
CA ASN A 171 4.52 16.45 -8.13
C ASN A 171 5.98 16.90 -8.27
N GLN A 172 6.25 17.85 -9.17
CA GLN A 172 7.60 18.42 -9.33
C GLN A 172 8.07 19.11 -8.06
N THR A 173 7.22 19.97 -7.48
CA THR A 173 7.58 20.77 -6.29
C THR A 173 7.85 19.84 -5.09
N MET A 174 6.98 18.87 -4.85
CA MET A 174 7.15 17.95 -3.71
C MET A 174 8.37 17.03 -3.89
N ALA A 175 8.59 16.51 -5.09
CA ALA A 175 9.76 15.70 -5.38
C ALA A 175 11.06 16.47 -5.17
N ASP A 176 11.15 17.73 -5.66
CA ASP A 176 12.34 18.58 -5.49
C ASP A 176 12.67 18.82 -4.01
N ILE A 177 11.66 19.04 -3.19
CA ILE A 177 11.82 19.25 -1.75
C ILE A 177 12.25 17.97 -1.04
N ILE A 178 11.57 16.87 -1.29
CA ILE A 178 11.87 15.60 -0.64
C ILE A 178 13.29 15.12 -0.98
N ARG A 179 13.74 15.32 -2.21
CA ARG A 179 15.07 14.90 -2.65
C ARG A 179 16.22 15.60 -1.96
N GLN A 180 16.00 16.76 -1.35
CA GLN A 180 17.04 17.46 -0.56
C GLN A 180 17.52 16.64 0.64
N SER A 181 16.65 15.84 1.25
CA SER A 181 16.97 15.01 2.42
C SER A 181 16.80 13.51 2.18
N ASN A 182 16.06 13.11 1.16
CA ASN A 182 15.74 11.69 0.83
C ASN A 182 16.07 11.36 -0.64
N PRO A 183 17.35 11.31 -1.02
CA PRO A 183 17.74 11.17 -2.42
C PRO A 183 17.30 9.85 -3.08
N THR A 184 17.09 8.81 -2.30
CA THR A 184 16.76 7.45 -2.77
C THR A 184 15.46 6.87 -2.20
N ARG A 185 14.65 7.69 -1.53
CA ARG A 185 13.31 7.30 -1.05
C ARG A 185 12.38 7.03 -2.23
N ILE A 186 11.69 5.90 -2.24
CA ILE A 186 10.65 5.66 -3.25
C ILE A 186 9.53 6.68 -3.08
N LEU A 187 9.21 7.39 -4.16
CA LEU A 187 8.06 8.27 -4.27
C LEU A 187 7.00 7.60 -5.13
N ILE A 188 5.75 7.60 -4.67
CA ILE A 188 4.61 7.13 -5.45
C ILE A 188 3.81 8.34 -5.91
N LEU A 189 3.56 8.41 -7.22
CA LEU A 189 2.81 9.47 -7.87
C LEU A 189 1.45 8.94 -8.33
N SER A 190 0.42 9.77 -8.22
CA SER A 190 -0.95 9.45 -8.57
C SER A 190 -1.38 10.21 -9.82
N PRO A 191 -2.01 9.56 -10.82
CA PRO A 191 -2.58 10.24 -11.97
C PRO A 191 -3.88 10.96 -11.62
N ALA A 192 -4.34 11.81 -12.52
CA ALA A 192 -5.60 12.53 -12.41
C ALA A 192 -6.84 11.61 -12.39
N LYS A 193 -8.02 12.22 -12.19
CA LYS A 193 -9.33 11.55 -12.28
C LYS A 193 -9.45 10.35 -11.35
N LEU A 194 -9.28 10.62 -10.05
CA LEU A 194 -9.37 9.60 -9.00
C LEU A 194 -8.34 8.46 -9.20
N SER A 195 -7.13 8.85 -9.57
CA SER A 195 -6.03 7.91 -9.85
C SER A 195 -6.36 6.87 -10.93
N SER A 196 -7.14 7.26 -11.93
CA SER A 196 -7.53 6.35 -13.00
C SER A 196 -6.34 5.99 -13.90
N PRO A 197 -6.11 4.70 -14.20
CA PRO A 197 -4.98 4.27 -15.04
C PRO A 197 -5.05 4.83 -16.47
N ALA A 198 -6.23 5.22 -16.96
CA ALA A 198 -6.40 5.87 -18.25
C ALA A 198 -5.69 7.24 -18.35
N TYR A 199 -5.24 7.78 -17.23
CA TYR A 199 -4.61 9.11 -17.16
C TYR A 199 -3.13 9.06 -16.76
N LEU A 200 -2.53 7.88 -16.67
CA LEU A 200 -1.10 7.71 -16.38
C LEU A 200 -0.22 8.42 -17.42
N ASP A 201 -0.60 8.43 -18.69
CA ASP A 201 0.16 9.08 -19.77
C ASP A 201 0.23 10.60 -19.68
N GLN A 202 -0.63 11.21 -18.90
CA GLN A 202 -0.66 12.66 -18.72
C GLN A 202 0.14 13.10 -17.49
N MET A 203 0.59 12.15 -16.69
CA MET A 203 1.44 12.39 -15.54
C MET A 203 2.90 12.58 -16.00
N VAL A 204 3.44 13.76 -15.73
CA VAL A 204 4.85 14.07 -15.95
C VAL A 204 5.66 13.59 -14.74
N ILE A 205 6.62 12.71 -14.99
CA ILE A 205 7.52 12.25 -13.93
C ILE A 205 8.59 13.33 -13.66
N PRO A 206 8.67 13.86 -12.43
CA PRO A 206 9.70 14.84 -12.08
C PRO A 206 11.11 14.29 -12.30
N THR A 207 11.98 15.07 -12.94
CA THR A 207 13.37 14.65 -13.17
C THR A 207 14.14 14.41 -11.87
N SER A 208 13.78 15.12 -10.80
CA SER A 208 14.34 14.94 -9.46
C SER A 208 14.01 13.58 -8.83
N CYS A 209 12.96 12.90 -9.28
CA CYS A 209 12.67 11.54 -8.82
C CYS A 209 13.82 10.56 -9.12
N GLY A 210 14.58 10.80 -10.22
CA GLY A 210 15.60 9.87 -10.68
C GLY A 210 14.98 8.48 -10.90
N ASP A 211 15.72 7.46 -10.48
CA ASP A 211 15.27 6.06 -10.60
C ASP A 211 14.35 5.59 -9.46
N TYR A 212 14.05 6.46 -8.47
CA TYR A 212 13.33 6.08 -7.25
C TYR A 212 11.88 6.57 -7.26
N VAL A 213 11.12 6.13 -8.26
CA VAL A 213 9.72 6.48 -8.45
C VAL A 213 8.89 5.27 -8.82
N MET A 214 7.65 5.23 -8.33
CA MET A 214 6.58 4.33 -8.73
C MET A 214 5.34 5.17 -9.05
N ALA A 215 4.40 4.60 -9.78
CA ALA A 215 3.08 5.20 -9.96
C ALA A 215 2.01 4.34 -9.28
N GLU A 216 0.94 4.96 -8.82
CA GLU A 216 -0.25 4.24 -8.39
C GLU A 216 -1.41 4.46 -9.35
N TRP A 217 -2.38 3.57 -9.29
CA TRP A 217 -3.69 3.75 -9.91
C TRP A 217 -4.74 2.99 -9.10
N HIS A 218 -6.02 3.39 -9.27
CA HIS A 218 -7.14 2.87 -8.52
C HIS A 218 -8.19 2.23 -9.44
N LEU A 219 -8.91 1.24 -8.90
CA LEU A 219 -10.04 0.61 -9.56
C LEU A 219 -11.06 0.10 -8.54
N TYR A 220 -12.28 0.64 -8.60
CA TYR A 220 -13.39 0.21 -7.77
C TYR A 220 -14.45 -0.52 -8.60
N ALA A 221 -15.13 -1.50 -8.01
CA ALA A 221 -16.13 -2.31 -8.71
C ALA A 221 -17.27 -1.48 -9.33
N ALA A 222 -17.64 -0.38 -8.68
CA ALA A 222 -18.63 0.57 -9.22
C ALA A 222 -18.04 1.64 -10.16
N GLY A 223 -16.74 1.57 -10.43
CA GLY A 223 -15.99 2.61 -11.10
C GLY A 223 -15.52 3.72 -10.14
N PRO A 224 -14.60 4.60 -10.60
CA PRO A 224 -13.99 5.64 -9.77
C PRO A 224 -14.92 6.87 -9.63
N SER A 225 -16.16 6.69 -9.17
CA SER A 225 -17.14 7.75 -8.99
C SER A 225 -17.97 7.51 -7.74
N LYS A 226 -18.23 8.59 -7.00
CA LYS A 226 -19.16 8.61 -5.87
C LYS A 226 -20.62 8.87 -6.29
N ASP A 227 -20.87 9.06 -7.58
CA ASP A 227 -22.22 9.22 -8.11
C ASP A 227 -22.93 7.87 -8.13
N PRO A 228 -24.06 7.70 -7.39
CA PRO A 228 -24.80 6.44 -7.38
C PRO A 228 -25.43 6.09 -8.75
N ASN A 229 -25.49 7.04 -9.69
CA ASN A 229 -25.97 6.80 -11.05
C ASN A 229 -24.84 6.46 -12.02
N SER A 230 -23.59 6.45 -11.60
CA SER A 230 -22.47 6.09 -12.47
C SER A 230 -22.55 4.63 -12.91
N LYS A 231 -22.05 4.36 -14.12
CA LYS A 231 -21.99 2.99 -14.64
C LYS A 231 -21.09 2.15 -13.74
N LYS A 232 -21.58 1.02 -13.27
CA LYS A 232 -20.80 0.01 -12.55
C LYS A 232 -20.02 -0.82 -13.54
N TYR A 233 -18.77 -1.13 -13.22
CA TYR A 233 -17.94 -2.05 -14.01
C TYR A 233 -18.25 -3.50 -13.69
N TRP A 234 -18.78 -3.77 -12.50
CA TRP A 234 -19.09 -5.11 -12.00
C TRP A 234 -20.44 -5.13 -11.30
N LEU A 235 -21.29 -6.07 -11.65
CA LEU A 235 -22.57 -6.35 -11.00
C LEU A 235 -22.67 -7.81 -10.54
N THR A 236 -22.42 -8.75 -11.47
CA THR A 236 -22.63 -10.18 -11.23
C THR A 236 -21.45 -11.05 -11.67
N GLY A 237 -20.44 -10.48 -12.31
CA GLY A 237 -19.28 -11.21 -12.82
C GLY A 237 -19.53 -11.89 -14.17
N THR A 238 -20.23 -11.20 -15.07
CA THR A 238 -20.34 -11.65 -16.47
C THR A 238 -18.99 -11.58 -17.18
N GLU A 239 -18.82 -12.32 -18.27
CA GLU A 239 -17.58 -12.27 -19.06
C GLU A 239 -17.30 -10.87 -19.61
N GLU A 240 -18.34 -10.12 -19.96
CA GLU A 240 -18.19 -8.71 -20.39
C GLU A 240 -17.65 -7.84 -19.23
N GLU A 241 -18.19 -8.01 -18.02
CA GLU A 241 -17.72 -7.28 -16.83
C GLU A 241 -16.26 -7.67 -16.48
N MET A 242 -15.93 -8.94 -16.54
CA MET A 242 -14.56 -9.44 -16.35
C MET A 242 -13.61 -8.84 -17.40
N GLN A 243 -14.03 -8.79 -18.67
CA GLN A 243 -13.20 -8.19 -19.72
C GLN A 243 -13.00 -6.68 -19.51
N ASN A 244 -14.04 -5.94 -19.11
CA ASN A 244 -13.92 -4.52 -18.78
C ASN A 244 -12.88 -4.26 -17.67
N ILE A 245 -12.85 -5.12 -16.65
CA ILE A 245 -11.86 -5.02 -15.57
C ILE A 245 -10.45 -5.32 -16.09
N ARG A 246 -10.28 -6.37 -16.90
CA ARG A 246 -8.99 -6.70 -17.54
C ARG A 246 -8.49 -5.55 -18.41
N ASP A 247 -9.36 -4.94 -19.19
CA ASP A 247 -9.00 -3.81 -20.05
C ASP A 247 -8.49 -2.61 -19.24
N ILE A 248 -9.10 -2.33 -18.08
CA ILE A 248 -8.65 -1.27 -17.19
C ILE A 248 -7.30 -1.63 -16.55
N ILE A 249 -7.11 -2.87 -16.09
CA ILE A 249 -5.83 -3.34 -15.54
C ILE A 249 -4.73 -3.24 -16.60
N ASN A 250 -5.02 -3.62 -17.84
CA ASN A 250 -4.07 -3.56 -18.94
C ASN A 250 -3.56 -2.15 -19.22
N LEU A 251 -4.35 -1.09 -19.01
CA LEU A 251 -3.86 0.29 -19.13
C LEU A 251 -2.66 0.55 -18.19
N GLY A 252 -2.76 0.10 -16.94
CA GLY A 252 -1.67 0.22 -15.98
C GLY A 252 -0.46 -0.65 -16.32
N VAL A 253 -0.70 -1.88 -16.76
CA VAL A 253 0.35 -2.84 -17.19
C VAL A 253 1.11 -2.31 -18.39
N GLU A 254 0.42 -1.92 -19.47
CA GLU A 254 1.02 -1.38 -20.69
C GLU A 254 1.82 -0.11 -20.41
N TRP A 255 1.32 0.77 -19.54
CA TRP A 255 2.04 1.96 -19.13
C TRP A 255 3.35 1.59 -18.41
N GLN A 256 3.30 0.65 -17.45
CA GLN A 256 4.48 0.16 -16.74
C GLN A 256 5.50 -0.47 -17.70
N GLU A 257 5.06 -1.30 -18.65
CA GLU A 257 5.95 -1.94 -19.62
C GLU A 257 6.64 -0.91 -20.53
N ARG A 258 5.90 0.09 -20.98
CA ARG A 258 6.39 1.15 -21.87
C ARG A 258 7.34 2.12 -21.18
N THR A 259 7.08 2.48 -19.95
CA THR A 259 7.87 3.47 -19.21
C THR A 259 9.00 2.86 -18.38
N GLY A 260 8.91 1.57 -18.05
CA GLY A 260 9.79 0.91 -17.09
C GLY A 260 9.55 1.30 -15.63
N ILE A 261 8.54 2.13 -15.34
CA ILE A 261 8.20 2.58 -13.99
C ILE A 261 7.21 1.61 -13.36
N PRO A 262 7.56 0.94 -12.24
CA PRO A 262 6.66 0.02 -11.57
C PRO A 262 5.39 0.70 -11.07
N THR A 263 4.27 -0.02 -11.14
CA THR A 263 2.99 0.47 -10.63
C THR A 263 2.51 -0.30 -9.40
N TRP A 264 1.61 0.31 -8.68
CA TRP A 264 0.92 -0.24 -7.52
C TRP A 264 -0.57 0.09 -7.61
N VAL A 265 -1.43 -0.89 -7.34
CA VAL A 265 -2.86 -0.63 -7.24
C VAL A 265 -3.15 -0.11 -5.84
N GLY A 266 -2.98 1.20 -5.69
CA GLY A 266 -2.94 1.89 -4.40
C GLY A 266 -4.26 1.78 -3.65
N ALA A 267 -5.42 1.73 -4.40
CA ALA A 267 -6.68 1.36 -3.80
C ALA A 267 -7.62 0.66 -4.79
N TRP A 268 -8.21 -0.39 -4.28
CA TRP A 268 -9.43 -1.00 -4.78
C TRP A 268 -10.24 -1.50 -3.59
N MET A 269 -11.46 -1.95 -3.81
CA MET A 269 -12.25 -2.57 -2.76
C MET A 269 -13.13 -3.68 -3.35
N PRO A 270 -13.40 -4.73 -2.56
CA PRO A 270 -14.25 -5.84 -3.01
C PRO A 270 -15.69 -5.47 -3.27
N GLY A 271 -16.18 -4.45 -2.58
CA GLY A 271 -17.55 -3.97 -2.69
C GLY A 271 -17.69 -2.71 -3.52
N ASN A 272 -18.88 -2.15 -3.47
CA ASN A 272 -19.19 -0.87 -4.08
C ASN A 272 -18.74 0.28 -3.18
N TYR A 273 -18.01 1.25 -3.73
CA TYR A 273 -17.58 2.43 -2.97
C TYR A 273 -18.75 3.39 -2.72
N ASN A 274 -19.73 3.44 -3.61
CA ASN A 274 -20.84 4.38 -3.53
C ASN A 274 -21.75 4.09 -2.32
N LYS A 275 -22.39 5.12 -1.83
CA LYS A 275 -23.38 4.99 -0.78
C LYS A 275 -24.54 4.10 -1.26
N GLY A 276 -25.00 3.21 -0.39
CA GLY A 276 -25.98 2.20 -0.73
C GLY A 276 -25.38 1.00 -1.42
N ASP A 277 -24.17 0.65 -1.01
CA ASP A 277 -23.54 -0.61 -1.38
C ASP A 277 -24.42 -1.77 -0.92
N ASP A 278 -24.80 -2.58 -1.87
CA ASP A 278 -25.73 -3.69 -1.71
C ASP A 278 -25.11 -5.06 -2.00
N TYR A 279 -23.78 -5.12 -2.23
CA TYR A 279 -23.10 -6.38 -2.42
C TYR A 279 -23.06 -7.19 -1.13
N THR A 280 -23.52 -8.44 -1.18
CA THR A 280 -23.31 -9.40 -0.09
C THR A 280 -21.83 -9.78 0.04
N VAL A 281 -21.46 -10.37 1.17
CA VAL A 281 -20.08 -10.83 1.37
C VAL A 281 -19.69 -11.90 0.34
N GLU A 282 -20.64 -12.77 -0.05
CA GLU A 282 -20.44 -13.79 -1.08
C GLU A 282 -20.13 -13.13 -2.45
N GLU A 283 -20.87 -12.12 -2.84
CA GLU A 283 -20.64 -11.38 -4.08
C GLU A 283 -19.30 -10.64 -4.04
N GLN A 284 -18.95 -10.04 -2.90
CA GLN A 284 -17.64 -9.43 -2.67
C GLN A 284 -16.51 -10.46 -2.78
N CYS A 285 -16.70 -11.69 -2.27
CA CYS A 285 -15.72 -12.78 -2.42
C CYS A 285 -15.52 -13.17 -3.90
N VAL A 286 -16.58 -13.20 -4.71
CA VAL A 286 -16.48 -13.50 -6.14
C VAL A 286 -15.65 -12.44 -6.86
N PHE A 287 -15.97 -11.17 -6.65
CA PHE A 287 -15.22 -10.07 -7.24
C PHE A 287 -13.77 -10.04 -6.75
N ALA A 288 -13.55 -10.18 -5.42
CA ALA A 288 -12.21 -10.18 -4.83
C ALA A 288 -11.34 -11.30 -5.38
N SER A 289 -11.88 -12.51 -5.55
CA SER A 289 -11.16 -13.64 -6.14
C SER A 289 -10.71 -13.34 -7.57
N PHE A 290 -11.59 -12.76 -8.37
CA PHE A 290 -11.29 -12.38 -9.74
C PHE A 290 -10.25 -11.24 -9.79
N MET A 291 -10.50 -10.14 -9.11
CA MET A 291 -9.61 -8.97 -9.10
C MET A 291 -8.20 -9.33 -8.64
N LYS A 292 -8.10 -10.05 -7.52
CA LYS A 292 -6.82 -10.55 -6.99
C LYS A 292 -6.09 -11.42 -8.01
N SER A 293 -6.79 -12.40 -8.63
CA SER A 293 -6.20 -13.28 -9.63
C SER A 293 -5.65 -12.52 -10.83
N GLU A 294 -6.37 -11.50 -11.31
CA GLU A 294 -5.90 -10.67 -12.42
C GLU A 294 -4.69 -9.81 -12.04
N LEU A 295 -4.67 -9.22 -10.83
CA LEU A 295 -3.51 -8.44 -10.36
C LEU A 295 -2.28 -9.33 -10.14
N GLU A 296 -2.44 -10.50 -9.54
CA GLU A 296 -1.34 -11.45 -9.31
C GLU A 296 -0.77 -12.02 -10.61
N ARG A 297 -1.60 -12.20 -11.64
CA ARG A 297 -1.14 -12.62 -12.97
C ARG A 297 -0.14 -11.65 -13.59
N HIS A 298 -0.19 -10.39 -13.21
CA HIS A 298 0.70 -9.33 -13.67
C HIS A 298 1.76 -8.91 -12.64
N ASP A 299 1.91 -9.67 -11.55
CA ASP A 299 2.81 -9.34 -10.42
C ASP A 299 2.58 -7.93 -9.85
N LEU A 300 1.33 -7.44 -9.91
CA LEU A 300 0.96 -6.12 -9.40
C LEU A 300 0.66 -6.18 -7.90
N PRO A 301 1.39 -5.44 -7.06
CA PRO A 301 1.04 -5.27 -5.66
C PRO A 301 -0.20 -4.38 -5.53
N TRP A 302 -0.92 -4.54 -4.42
CA TRP A 302 -2.16 -3.84 -4.22
C TRP A 302 -2.52 -3.59 -2.75
N ALA A 303 -3.41 -2.63 -2.50
CA ALA A 303 -4.03 -2.39 -1.22
C ALA A 303 -5.56 -2.28 -1.33
N VAL A 304 -6.26 -2.79 -0.31
CA VAL A 304 -7.71 -2.65 -0.18
C VAL A 304 -8.04 -1.42 0.66
N ASN A 305 -8.99 -0.62 0.21
CA ASN A 305 -9.52 0.54 0.93
C ASN A 305 -10.81 0.12 1.67
N SER A 306 -10.79 0.04 2.98
CA SER A 306 -9.75 0.25 3.95
C SER A 306 -9.94 -0.74 5.13
N LEU A 307 -8.90 -0.91 5.95
CA LEU A 307 -8.84 -1.89 7.03
C LEU A 307 -10.05 -1.82 7.98
N ASP A 308 -10.55 -0.64 8.29
CA ASP A 308 -11.66 -0.40 9.22
C ASP A 308 -13.01 -0.99 8.77
N LYS A 309 -13.11 -1.48 7.53
CA LYS A 309 -14.26 -2.25 7.05
C LYS A 309 -14.18 -3.74 7.38
N PHE A 310 -13.03 -4.20 7.81
CA PHE A 310 -12.72 -5.61 8.05
C PHE A 310 -12.28 -5.90 9.48
N TYR A 311 -11.76 -4.88 10.19
CA TYR A 311 -11.15 -5.02 11.51
C TYR A 311 -11.74 -4.05 12.52
N ASP A 312 -12.18 -4.58 13.65
CA ASP A 312 -12.67 -3.83 14.79
C ASP A 312 -11.50 -3.39 15.69
N ILE A 313 -11.11 -2.13 15.57
CA ILE A 313 -10.02 -1.54 16.37
C ILE A 313 -10.35 -1.47 17.87
N TYR A 314 -11.63 -1.45 18.26
CA TYR A 314 -12.03 -1.40 19.66
C TYR A 314 -11.87 -2.74 20.39
N ASN A 315 -12.12 -3.84 19.64
CA ASN A 315 -12.07 -5.20 20.17
C ASN A 315 -10.83 -5.97 19.71
N ASN A 316 -9.97 -5.36 18.87
CA ASN A 316 -8.77 -5.95 18.29
C ASN A 316 -9.04 -7.31 17.60
N CYS A 317 -10.08 -7.36 16.76
CA CYS A 317 -10.43 -8.57 16.03
C CYS A 317 -10.98 -8.27 14.63
N TRP A 318 -10.86 -9.24 13.74
CA TRP A 318 -11.53 -9.19 12.45
C TRP A 318 -13.04 -9.33 12.65
N TYR A 319 -13.84 -8.59 11.86
CA TYR A 319 -15.29 -8.77 11.87
C TYR A 319 -15.66 -10.18 11.41
N ASP A 320 -16.48 -10.88 12.18
CA ASP A 320 -16.85 -12.29 11.93
C ASP A 320 -17.50 -12.47 10.56
N ASP A 321 -18.35 -11.56 10.14
CA ASP A 321 -19.03 -11.55 8.85
C ASP A 321 -18.10 -11.28 7.66
N MET A 322 -16.91 -10.71 7.90
CA MET A 322 -15.90 -10.44 6.88
C MET A 322 -14.80 -11.50 6.78
N LEU A 323 -14.79 -12.51 7.66
CA LEU A 323 -13.71 -13.51 7.69
C LEU A 323 -13.56 -14.26 6.37
N ALA A 324 -14.67 -14.60 5.70
CA ALA A 324 -14.63 -15.28 4.41
C ALA A 324 -13.94 -14.42 3.34
N LEU A 325 -14.23 -13.12 3.32
CA LEU A 325 -13.63 -12.17 2.37
C LEU A 325 -12.14 -11.94 2.67
N ILE A 326 -11.78 -11.79 3.95
CA ILE A 326 -10.37 -11.68 4.36
C ILE A 326 -9.58 -12.91 3.94
N ASP A 327 -10.15 -14.11 4.08
CA ASP A 327 -9.50 -15.35 3.66
C ASP A 327 -9.29 -15.42 2.13
N VAL A 328 -10.21 -14.88 1.33
CA VAL A 328 -10.03 -14.73 -0.12
C VAL A 328 -8.89 -13.76 -0.44
N LEU A 329 -8.84 -12.64 0.24
CA LEU A 329 -7.79 -11.62 0.03
C LEU A 329 -6.41 -12.11 0.48
N ALA A 330 -6.35 -12.91 1.54
CA ALA A 330 -5.12 -13.36 2.18
C ALA A 330 -4.44 -14.55 1.49
N LYS A 331 -5.22 -15.44 0.86
CA LYS A 331 -4.73 -16.68 0.19
C LYS A 331 -4.35 -16.43 -1.24
#